data_955985e7a02c39033667cedbde0d9787
#
_entry.id   955985e7a02c39033667cedbde0d9787
#
_cell.length_a   1.000
_cell.length_b   1.000
_cell.length_c   1.000
_cell.angle_alpha   90.00
_cell.angle_beta   90.00
_cell.angle_gamma   90.00
#
_symmetry.space_group_name_H-M   'P 1'
#
loop_
_entity.id
_entity.type
_entity.pdbx_description
1 polymer ?
#
loop_
_entity_poly.entity_id
_entity_poly.type
_entity_poly.pdbx_seq_one_letter_code
_entity_poly.pdbx_strand_id
1 'polypeptide(L)'
;MDKRNKTALAYLLVGVAAAGRALLAVPENAAIQEVSLTVLALVGYLLLASKTRLPTVFGAAGLVLELILCGGQTGGAWARLAPALDGDRMRALALLERGAAPDAPYYEAWGRARVVLDEAGLAGQALSDSLAASVVRAAEEIAGGCVRVDPQRGHTRDRRIDRLLTSRRAGIPAMLLLLAGVLYLTIRGANVPSELLSRWLLGLQEPLRGLLAQLGAPLWLQGATVDGVYRTAAWVTAVMLPPMAIFFPLFTLLEDAGYLPRVAFNLDRLFRAAGAHGRQSLTMCMGFGCNACGVTGCRIIDSPRERLVAILSNCFVPCNGRFPTLLALISLFFLGGSRGAGRTLLATGLFLLVILFSVAMTLLASRLLSSTVLRGEPSAFSLELPPYRMPQIGRVLVRSLLDRTLFVLGRAVTVAAPMGLLIWVLANVRAGGVPVLTLAAGWLDPLGRLMGLDGMILLAFVLGFPANEIVLPILLMGYLQAGSLTACAGLGELQTVFTVNGWTARTAVCMVLLCLMHFPCGTTVLTIRRETGSLRWTAVGFLLPLGMGAVLCILANFLMGLTG
;
A
#
# COMPACT_ATOMS: atom_id res chain seq x y z
N MET A 1 -42.94 1.76 -10.73
CA MET A 1 -42.23 2.64 -9.74
C MET A 1 -41.11 3.34 -10.46
N ASP A 2 -41.18 4.64 -10.56
CA ASP A 2 -40.24 5.48 -11.29
C ASP A 2 -38.83 5.40 -10.67
N LYS A 3 -37.77 5.62 -11.48
CA LYS A 3 -36.35 5.53 -11.06
C LYS A 3 -36.06 6.41 -9.81
N ARG A 4 -36.79 7.51 -9.68
CA ARG A 4 -36.73 8.45 -8.56
C ARG A 4 -37.27 7.87 -7.25
N ASN A 5 -38.32 7.05 -7.29
CA ASN A 5 -38.91 6.39 -6.12
C ASN A 5 -38.05 5.22 -5.62
N LYS A 6 -37.27 4.57 -6.51
CA LYS A 6 -36.32 3.51 -6.13
C LYS A 6 -35.12 4.06 -5.36
N THR A 7 -34.62 5.23 -5.76
CA THR A 7 -33.53 5.91 -5.07
C THR A 7 -33.96 6.42 -3.70
N ALA A 8 -35.19 6.99 -3.60
CA ALA A 8 -35.74 7.44 -2.32
C ALA A 8 -35.98 6.27 -1.35
N LEU A 9 -36.42 5.11 -1.85
CA LEU A 9 -36.63 3.92 -1.03
C LEU A 9 -35.28 3.31 -0.56
N ALA A 10 -34.24 3.35 -1.40
CA ALA A 10 -32.88 2.93 -1.01
C ALA A 10 -32.33 3.83 0.10
N TYR A 11 -32.54 5.15 0.02
CA TYR A 11 -32.15 6.08 1.09
C TYR A 11 -32.97 5.88 2.36
N LEU A 12 -34.26 5.56 2.24
CA LEU A 12 -35.14 5.29 3.39
C LEU A 12 -34.71 4.00 4.10
N LEU A 13 -34.33 2.94 3.35
CA LEU A 13 -33.81 1.67 3.90
C LEU A 13 -32.44 1.85 4.56
N VAL A 14 -31.56 2.64 3.96
CA VAL A 14 -30.27 3.01 4.57
C VAL A 14 -30.50 3.87 5.83
N GLY A 15 -31.49 4.79 5.79
CA GLY A 15 -31.89 5.61 6.94
C GLY A 15 -32.50 4.77 8.07
N VAL A 16 -33.34 3.78 7.76
CA VAL A 16 -33.90 2.83 8.74
C VAL A 16 -32.83 1.92 9.31
N ALA A 17 -31.86 1.47 8.51
CA ALA A 17 -30.71 0.70 8.98
C ALA A 17 -29.79 1.54 9.88
N ALA A 18 -29.58 2.82 9.54
CA ALA A 18 -28.82 3.77 10.36
C ALA A 18 -29.54 4.14 11.66
N ALA A 19 -30.87 4.31 11.61
CA ALA A 19 -31.70 4.56 12.79
C ALA A 19 -31.82 3.32 13.68
N GLY A 20 -31.92 2.13 13.10
CA GLY A 20 -31.84 0.86 13.82
C GLY A 20 -30.50 0.68 14.53
N ARG A 21 -29.41 1.13 13.90
CA ARG A 21 -28.06 1.16 14.48
C ARG A 21 -27.94 2.15 15.66
N ALA A 22 -28.63 3.28 15.59
CA ALA A 22 -28.64 4.30 16.65
C ALA A 22 -29.55 3.89 17.84
N LEU A 23 -30.64 3.17 17.58
CA LEU A 23 -31.54 2.63 18.59
C LEU A 23 -30.99 1.37 19.29
N LEU A 24 -30.14 0.60 18.59
CA LEU A 24 -29.43 -0.57 19.11
C LEU A 24 -28.02 -0.22 19.58
N ALA A 25 -27.77 1.03 20.01
CA ALA A 25 -26.51 1.50 20.55
C ALA A 25 -26.10 0.70 21.81
N VAL A 26 -25.70 -0.54 21.60
CA VAL A 26 -25.04 -1.41 22.57
C VAL A 26 -23.62 -1.58 22.05
N PRO A 27 -22.60 -1.25 22.87
CA PRO A 27 -21.23 -1.34 22.44
C PRO A 27 -20.82 -2.80 22.25
N GLU A 28 -20.05 -3.07 21.22
CA GLU A 28 -19.06 -4.13 21.10
C GLU A 28 -19.40 -5.49 20.45
N ASN A 29 -20.45 -5.69 19.66
CA ASN A 29 -20.48 -6.94 18.86
C ASN A 29 -20.55 -6.65 17.34
N ALA A 30 -19.36 -6.53 16.74
CA ALA A 30 -19.18 -6.26 15.32
C ALA A 30 -19.81 -7.34 14.42
N ALA A 31 -19.80 -8.61 14.82
CA ALA A 31 -20.23 -9.74 14.01
C ALA A 31 -21.75 -9.74 13.72
N ILE A 32 -22.60 -9.55 14.73
CA ILE A 32 -24.07 -9.46 14.51
C ILE A 32 -24.45 -8.18 13.75
N GLN A 33 -23.75 -7.07 14.00
CA GLN A 33 -23.98 -5.83 13.28
C GLN A 33 -23.57 -5.94 11.81
N GLU A 34 -22.47 -6.62 11.50
CA GLU A 34 -22.03 -6.86 10.12
C GLU A 34 -22.96 -7.85 9.40
N VAL A 35 -23.39 -8.92 10.07
CA VAL A 35 -24.33 -9.89 9.49
C VAL A 35 -25.68 -9.23 9.24
N SER A 36 -26.22 -8.46 10.19
CA SER A 36 -27.48 -7.73 10.02
C SER A 36 -27.40 -6.67 8.93
N LEU A 37 -26.26 -5.94 8.80
CA LEU A 37 -26.01 -4.97 7.74
C LEU A 37 -25.83 -5.67 6.39
N THR A 38 -25.19 -6.83 6.34
CA THR A 38 -24.99 -7.61 5.12
C THR A 38 -26.31 -8.16 4.61
N VAL A 39 -27.17 -8.67 5.51
CA VAL A 39 -28.53 -9.14 5.16
C VAL A 39 -29.40 -7.99 4.69
N LEU A 40 -29.39 -6.85 5.38
CA LEU A 40 -30.15 -5.64 4.96
C LEU A 40 -29.63 -5.06 3.64
N ALA A 41 -28.31 -5.07 3.42
CA ALA A 41 -27.72 -4.67 2.14
C ALA A 41 -28.05 -5.64 1.02
N LEU A 42 -28.06 -6.95 1.28
CA LEU A 42 -28.44 -8.00 0.33
C LEU A 42 -29.93 -7.91 0.01
N VAL A 43 -30.79 -7.73 1.00
CA VAL A 43 -32.23 -7.49 0.83
C VAL A 43 -32.49 -6.18 0.07
N GLY A 44 -31.77 -5.12 0.38
CA GLY A 44 -31.83 -3.85 -0.36
C GLY A 44 -31.33 -3.99 -1.80
N TYR A 45 -30.29 -4.75 -2.05
CA TYR A 45 -29.79 -5.06 -3.38
C TYR A 45 -30.79 -5.93 -4.18
N LEU A 46 -31.38 -6.94 -3.56
CA LEU A 46 -32.42 -7.79 -4.14
C LEU A 46 -33.69 -6.98 -4.47
N LEU A 47 -34.06 -6.02 -3.62
CA LEU A 47 -35.15 -5.06 -3.86
C LEU A 47 -34.88 -4.16 -5.07
N LEU A 48 -33.64 -3.70 -5.24
CA LEU A 48 -33.23 -2.86 -6.36
C LEU A 48 -33.10 -3.66 -7.67
N ALA A 49 -32.72 -4.93 -7.57
CA ALA A 49 -32.51 -5.83 -8.72
C ALA A 49 -33.80 -6.52 -9.19
N SER A 50 -34.77 -6.77 -8.30
CA SER A 50 -36.02 -7.45 -8.61
C SER A 50 -37.15 -6.47 -8.91
N LYS A 51 -38.02 -6.79 -9.87
CA LYS A 51 -39.30 -6.06 -10.15
C LYS A 51 -40.43 -6.51 -9.22
N THR A 52 -40.13 -7.10 -8.06
CA THR A 52 -41.11 -7.70 -7.15
C THR A 52 -41.78 -6.66 -6.22
N ARG A 53 -42.99 -6.95 -5.78
CA ARG A 53 -43.81 -6.06 -4.93
C ARG A 53 -43.31 -6.10 -3.47
N LEU A 54 -43.31 -4.95 -2.80
CA LEU A 54 -42.89 -4.73 -1.41
C LEU A 54 -43.30 -5.81 -0.38
N PRO A 55 -44.57 -6.32 -0.37
CA PRO A 55 -45.00 -7.30 0.63
C PRO A 55 -44.24 -8.64 0.60
N THR A 56 -43.76 -9.07 -0.58
CA THR A 56 -43.02 -10.35 -0.74
C THR A 56 -41.63 -10.27 -0.13
N VAL A 57 -41.06 -9.10 -0.05
CA VAL A 57 -39.71 -8.90 0.48
C VAL A 57 -39.67 -8.83 2.00
N PHE A 58 -40.67 -8.18 2.59
CA PHE A 58 -40.84 -8.21 4.06
C PHE A 58 -41.20 -9.62 4.55
N GLY A 59 -42.00 -10.35 3.77
CA GLY A 59 -42.26 -11.77 4.03
C GLY A 59 -41.00 -12.63 3.94
N ALA A 60 -40.12 -12.39 2.96
CA ALA A 60 -38.87 -13.09 2.80
C ALA A 60 -37.86 -12.76 3.92
N ALA A 61 -37.74 -11.52 4.35
CA ALA A 61 -36.90 -11.14 5.48
C ALA A 61 -37.38 -11.75 6.80
N GLY A 62 -38.71 -11.82 7.00
CA GLY A 62 -39.32 -12.52 8.14
C GLY A 62 -39.04 -14.02 8.12
N LEU A 63 -39.12 -14.65 6.95
CA LEU A 63 -38.85 -16.08 6.75
C LEU A 63 -37.36 -16.43 6.97
N VAL A 64 -36.44 -15.55 6.56
CA VAL A 64 -35.00 -15.70 6.86
C VAL A 64 -34.78 -15.67 8.38
N LEU A 65 -35.42 -14.75 9.05
CA LEU A 65 -35.31 -14.66 10.51
C LEU A 65 -35.91 -15.91 11.20
N GLU A 66 -37.02 -16.43 10.68
CA GLU A 66 -37.63 -17.68 11.16
C GLU A 66 -36.75 -18.91 10.90
N LEU A 67 -36.15 -19.03 9.71
CA LEU A 67 -35.24 -20.12 9.38
C LEU A 67 -33.97 -20.11 10.23
N ILE A 68 -33.44 -18.92 10.51
CA ILE A 68 -32.26 -18.77 11.40
C ILE A 68 -32.61 -19.22 12.83
N LEU A 69 -33.81 -18.94 13.30
CA LEU A 69 -34.23 -19.21 14.68
C LEU A 69 -34.88 -20.58 14.88
N CYS A 70 -35.46 -21.17 13.83
CA CYS A 70 -36.19 -22.42 13.90
C CYS A 70 -35.51 -23.60 13.19
N GLY A 71 -34.51 -23.35 12.34
CA GLY A 71 -33.82 -24.36 11.57
C GLY A 71 -32.50 -24.80 12.21
N GLY A 72 -32.36 -26.06 12.47
CA GLY A 72 -31.11 -26.67 12.86
C GLY A 72 -30.88 -26.79 14.39
N GLN A 73 -29.63 -26.96 14.78
CA GLN A 73 -29.21 -27.28 16.15
C GLN A 73 -29.51 -26.19 17.19
N THR A 74 -29.75 -24.93 16.76
CA THR A 74 -30.12 -23.81 17.63
C THR A 74 -31.60 -23.76 18.00
N GLY A 75 -32.47 -24.47 17.27
CA GLY A 75 -33.90 -24.49 17.52
C GLY A 75 -34.30 -25.03 18.91
N GLY A 76 -33.56 -26.01 19.41
CA GLY A 76 -33.76 -26.55 20.75
C GLY A 76 -33.39 -25.56 21.88
N ALA A 77 -32.36 -24.78 21.71
CA ALA A 77 -31.94 -23.75 22.65
C ALA A 77 -32.94 -22.56 22.64
N TRP A 78 -33.41 -22.18 21.48
CA TRP A 78 -34.45 -21.16 21.31
C TRP A 78 -35.75 -21.55 22.03
N ALA A 79 -36.27 -22.76 21.84
CA ALA A 79 -37.51 -23.24 22.44
C ALA A 79 -37.50 -23.18 23.95
N ARG A 80 -36.33 -23.28 24.58
CA ARG A 80 -36.15 -23.16 26.06
C ARG A 80 -36.08 -21.72 26.55
N LEU A 81 -35.66 -20.76 25.68
CA LEU A 81 -35.51 -19.38 26.06
C LEU A 81 -36.75 -18.53 25.74
N ALA A 82 -37.50 -18.91 24.70
CA ALA A 82 -38.67 -18.17 24.20
C ALA A 82 -39.73 -17.84 25.27
N PRO A 83 -40.14 -18.76 26.18
CA PRO A 83 -41.14 -18.46 27.18
C PRO A 83 -40.70 -17.38 28.20
N ALA A 84 -39.41 -17.27 28.47
CA ALA A 84 -38.87 -16.30 29.42
C ALA A 84 -38.67 -14.88 28.83
N LEU A 85 -38.86 -14.72 27.50
CA LEU A 85 -38.63 -13.49 26.77
C LEU A 85 -39.86 -13.02 25.97
N ASP A 86 -41.04 -13.49 26.37
CA ASP A 86 -42.33 -13.14 25.70
C ASP A 86 -42.32 -13.36 24.19
N GLY A 87 -41.52 -14.34 23.71
CA GLY A 87 -41.39 -14.63 22.30
C GLY A 87 -40.45 -13.71 21.51
N ASP A 88 -39.72 -12.80 22.15
CA ASP A 88 -38.76 -11.90 21.48
C ASP A 88 -37.52 -12.66 21.01
N ARG A 89 -37.54 -13.00 19.74
CA ARG A 89 -36.53 -13.81 19.06
C ARG A 89 -35.16 -13.11 18.95
N MET A 90 -35.15 -11.79 18.74
CA MET A 90 -33.90 -11.03 18.62
C MET A 90 -33.18 -10.92 19.96
N ARG A 91 -33.95 -10.72 21.01
CA ARG A 91 -33.41 -10.67 22.36
C ARG A 91 -32.87 -12.03 22.81
N ALA A 92 -33.56 -13.11 22.46
CA ALA A 92 -33.08 -14.47 22.72
C ALA A 92 -31.77 -14.77 22.00
N LEU A 93 -31.65 -14.41 20.72
CA LEU A 93 -30.43 -14.59 19.95
C LEU A 93 -29.24 -13.81 20.54
N ALA A 94 -29.48 -12.56 20.91
CA ALA A 94 -28.47 -11.73 21.56
C ALA A 94 -28.00 -12.30 22.90
N LEU A 95 -28.90 -12.91 23.66
CA LEU A 95 -28.56 -13.57 24.94
C LEU A 95 -27.81 -14.88 24.75
N LEU A 96 -28.15 -15.66 23.74
CA LEU A 96 -27.40 -16.89 23.41
C LEU A 96 -25.96 -16.59 23.01
N GLU A 97 -25.71 -15.49 22.34
CA GLU A 97 -24.38 -15.09 21.92
C GLU A 97 -23.59 -14.39 23.04
N ARG A 98 -24.20 -13.43 23.75
CA ARG A 98 -23.51 -12.57 24.73
C ARG A 98 -23.49 -13.12 26.14
N GLY A 99 -24.41 -14.00 26.46
CA GLY A 99 -24.67 -14.47 27.83
C GLY A 99 -25.71 -13.63 28.55
N ALA A 100 -26.19 -14.13 29.69
CA ALA A 100 -27.11 -13.45 30.58
C ALA A 100 -26.41 -13.04 31.88
N ALA A 101 -26.78 -11.89 32.46
CA ALA A 101 -26.31 -11.48 33.78
C ALA A 101 -26.89 -12.41 34.87
N PRO A 102 -26.12 -12.74 35.92
CA PRO A 102 -26.55 -13.69 36.93
C PRO A 102 -27.83 -13.31 37.71
N ASP A 103 -28.12 -12.02 37.76
CA ASP A 103 -29.27 -11.42 38.43
C ASP A 103 -30.48 -11.22 37.52
N ALA A 104 -30.38 -11.60 36.26
CA ALA A 104 -31.46 -11.44 35.32
C ALA A 104 -32.58 -12.48 35.50
N PRO A 105 -33.87 -12.11 35.39
CA PRO A 105 -35.02 -13.00 35.61
C PRO A 105 -35.07 -14.19 34.65
N TYR A 106 -34.35 -14.11 33.52
CA TYR A 106 -34.25 -15.16 32.50
C TYR A 106 -32.94 -15.99 32.57
N TYR A 107 -32.12 -15.80 33.64
CA TYR A 107 -30.81 -16.47 33.77
C TYR A 107 -30.90 -17.98 33.79
N GLU A 108 -31.89 -18.55 34.53
CA GLU A 108 -32.10 -19.99 34.56
C GLU A 108 -32.54 -20.56 33.20
N ALA A 109 -33.41 -19.84 32.48
CA ALA A 109 -33.82 -20.24 31.14
C ALA A 109 -32.63 -20.19 30.15
N TRP A 110 -31.79 -19.17 30.27
CA TRP A 110 -30.54 -19.06 29.50
C TRP A 110 -29.58 -20.21 29.83
N GLY A 111 -29.41 -20.58 31.11
CA GLY A 111 -28.58 -21.71 31.51
C GLY A 111 -29.03 -23.03 30.88
N ARG A 112 -30.35 -23.30 30.88
CA ARG A 112 -30.91 -24.48 30.21
C ARG A 112 -30.72 -24.47 28.70
N ALA A 113 -30.81 -23.31 28.07
CA ALA A 113 -30.58 -23.14 26.64
C ALA A 113 -29.10 -23.35 26.27
N ARG A 114 -28.19 -22.89 27.14
CA ARG A 114 -26.75 -23.07 26.96
C ARG A 114 -26.31 -24.53 27.00
N VAL A 115 -26.87 -25.34 27.91
CA VAL A 115 -26.58 -26.77 27.97
C VAL A 115 -26.87 -27.45 26.63
N VAL A 116 -27.98 -27.09 25.97
CA VAL A 116 -28.31 -27.64 24.62
C VAL A 116 -27.29 -27.22 23.56
N LEU A 117 -26.78 -25.99 23.64
CA LEU A 117 -25.74 -25.51 22.72
C LEU A 117 -24.40 -26.20 22.97
N ASP A 118 -24.03 -26.38 24.25
CA ASP A 118 -22.77 -27.06 24.63
C ASP A 118 -22.81 -28.55 24.23
N GLU A 119 -23.94 -29.25 24.41
CA GLU A 119 -24.15 -30.62 23.96
C GLU A 119 -24.07 -30.75 22.40
N ALA A 120 -24.49 -29.70 21.69
CA ALA A 120 -24.37 -29.62 20.23
C ALA A 120 -22.98 -29.17 19.75
N GLY A 121 -22.04 -28.87 20.66
CA GLY A 121 -20.72 -28.34 20.32
C GLY A 121 -20.72 -26.89 19.77
N LEU A 122 -21.80 -26.15 20.06
CA LEU A 122 -22.01 -24.76 19.56
C LEU A 122 -21.76 -23.76 20.71
N ALA A 123 -20.51 -23.55 21.09
CA ALA A 123 -20.13 -22.57 22.11
C ALA A 123 -19.27 -21.46 21.48
N GLY A 124 -19.44 -20.21 21.94
CA GLY A 124 -18.61 -19.07 21.53
C GLY A 124 -18.54 -18.86 20.01
N GLN A 125 -17.35 -18.96 19.44
CA GLN A 125 -17.12 -18.72 18.01
C GLN A 125 -17.89 -19.69 17.10
N ALA A 126 -18.02 -20.97 17.51
CA ALA A 126 -18.74 -21.97 16.74
C ALA A 126 -20.23 -21.64 16.59
N LEU A 127 -20.85 -21.03 17.60
CA LEU A 127 -22.22 -20.54 17.53
C LEU A 127 -22.35 -19.38 16.53
N SER A 128 -21.44 -18.40 16.61
CA SER A 128 -21.42 -17.25 15.70
C SER A 128 -21.25 -17.69 14.25
N ASP A 129 -20.32 -18.62 13.99
CA ASP A 129 -20.07 -19.17 12.65
C ASP A 129 -21.27 -19.97 12.12
N SER A 130 -21.94 -20.75 12.98
CA SER A 130 -23.15 -21.49 12.62
C SER A 130 -24.31 -20.56 12.27
N LEU A 131 -24.50 -19.49 13.04
CA LEU A 131 -25.51 -18.46 12.77
C LEU A 131 -25.22 -17.74 11.44
N ALA A 132 -23.99 -17.30 11.23
CA ALA A 132 -23.57 -16.66 9.98
C ALA A 132 -23.78 -17.58 8.77
N ALA A 133 -23.40 -18.87 8.88
CA ALA A 133 -23.62 -19.84 7.82
C ALA A 133 -25.11 -20.07 7.52
N SER A 134 -25.96 -20.07 8.53
CA SER A 134 -27.41 -20.21 8.37
C SER A 134 -28.03 -19.02 7.65
N VAL A 135 -27.59 -17.80 7.99
CA VAL A 135 -28.03 -16.56 7.33
C VAL A 135 -27.63 -16.55 5.86
N VAL A 136 -26.38 -16.91 5.56
CA VAL A 136 -25.88 -16.98 4.17
C VAL A 136 -26.67 -18.01 3.37
N ARG A 137 -26.91 -19.20 3.90
CA ARG A 137 -27.68 -20.27 3.23
C ARG A 137 -29.10 -19.84 2.92
N ALA A 138 -29.79 -19.24 3.89
CA ALA A 138 -31.14 -18.73 3.70
C ALA A 138 -31.20 -17.59 2.66
N ALA A 139 -30.20 -16.72 2.66
CA ALA A 139 -30.06 -15.66 1.65
C ALA A 139 -29.82 -16.24 0.24
N GLU A 140 -29.02 -17.29 0.10
CA GLU A 140 -28.79 -18.01 -1.16
C GLU A 140 -30.06 -18.70 -1.68
N GLU A 141 -30.85 -19.32 -0.81
CA GLU A 141 -32.14 -19.94 -1.18
C GLU A 141 -33.13 -18.90 -1.69
N ILE A 142 -33.27 -17.77 -1.00
CA ILE A 142 -34.12 -16.65 -1.44
C ILE A 142 -33.61 -16.08 -2.75
N ALA A 143 -32.30 -15.85 -2.89
CA ALA A 143 -31.70 -15.36 -4.11
C ALA A 143 -31.94 -16.31 -5.28
N GLY A 144 -31.80 -17.63 -5.07
CA GLY A 144 -32.06 -18.65 -6.06
C GLY A 144 -33.50 -18.66 -6.57
N GLY A 145 -34.47 -18.35 -5.69
CA GLY A 145 -35.89 -18.23 -6.04
C GLY A 145 -36.28 -16.92 -6.74
N CYS A 146 -35.61 -15.81 -6.36
CA CYS A 146 -35.99 -14.46 -6.79
C CYS A 146 -35.15 -13.91 -7.93
N VAL A 147 -33.89 -14.32 -8.05
CA VAL A 147 -32.92 -13.82 -9.04
C VAL A 147 -32.85 -14.74 -10.25
N ARG A 148 -33.52 -14.39 -11.33
CA ARG A 148 -33.30 -15.03 -12.64
C ARG A 148 -32.11 -14.36 -13.30
N VAL A 149 -30.96 -15.03 -13.25
CA VAL A 149 -29.76 -14.60 -13.99
C VAL A 149 -29.93 -15.09 -15.44
N ASP A 150 -30.05 -14.14 -16.38
CA ASP A 150 -29.97 -14.46 -17.81
C ASP A 150 -28.51 -14.82 -18.15
N PRO A 151 -28.21 -16.11 -18.43
CA PRO A 151 -26.83 -16.54 -18.66
C PRO A 151 -26.23 -15.97 -19.95
N GLN A 152 -27.04 -15.40 -20.83
CA GLN A 152 -26.62 -14.96 -22.16
C GLN A 152 -26.33 -13.46 -22.27
N ARG A 153 -26.81 -12.62 -21.36
CA ARG A 153 -26.58 -11.16 -21.41
C ARG A 153 -25.36 -10.73 -20.60
N GLY A 154 -24.28 -10.42 -21.29
CA GLY A 154 -23.20 -9.58 -20.77
C GLY A 154 -21.97 -10.30 -20.18
N HIS A 155 -22.09 -11.52 -19.67
CA HIS A 155 -21.01 -12.17 -18.94
C HIS A 155 -20.06 -13.05 -19.79
N THR A 156 -20.36 -13.30 -21.05
CA THR A 156 -19.52 -14.15 -21.93
C THR A 156 -18.19 -13.49 -22.27
N ARG A 157 -18.18 -12.16 -22.47
CA ARG A 157 -16.97 -11.39 -22.71
C ARG A 157 -16.09 -11.31 -21.47
N ASP A 158 -16.69 -11.00 -20.32
CA ASP A 158 -16.00 -10.89 -19.03
C ASP A 158 -15.38 -12.23 -18.63
N ARG A 159 -16.11 -13.34 -18.78
CA ARG A 159 -15.60 -14.70 -18.52
C ARG A 159 -14.44 -15.09 -19.44
N ARG A 160 -14.45 -14.64 -20.72
CA ARG A 160 -13.32 -14.91 -21.65
C ARG A 160 -12.08 -14.14 -21.23
N ILE A 161 -12.25 -12.86 -20.86
CA ILE A 161 -11.17 -12.01 -20.38
C ILE A 161 -10.64 -12.57 -19.06
N ASP A 162 -11.52 -12.94 -18.13
CA ASP A 162 -11.12 -13.51 -16.83
C ASP A 162 -10.37 -14.84 -17.02
N ARG A 163 -10.84 -15.73 -17.89
CA ARG A 163 -10.14 -16.98 -18.19
C ARG A 163 -8.72 -16.76 -18.69
N LEU A 164 -8.48 -15.67 -19.44
CA LEU A 164 -7.14 -15.31 -19.90
C LEU A 164 -6.32 -14.70 -18.76
N LEU A 165 -6.87 -13.68 -18.06
CA LEU A 165 -6.16 -12.89 -17.05
C LEU A 165 -5.95 -13.64 -15.73
N THR A 166 -6.81 -14.61 -15.37
CA THR A 166 -6.65 -15.40 -14.15
C THR A 166 -5.95 -16.75 -14.39
N SER A 167 -5.59 -17.06 -15.63
CA SER A 167 -4.84 -18.28 -15.95
C SER A 167 -3.38 -18.17 -15.52
N ARG A 168 -2.80 -19.25 -14.97
CA ARG A 168 -1.39 -19.27 -14.55
C ARG A 168 -0.42 -19.04 -15.71
N ARG A 169 -0.75 -19.50 -16.93
CA ARG A 169 0.14 -19.42 -18.10
C ARG A 169 0.10 -18.06 -18.79
N ALA A 170 -1.07 -17.44 -18.90
CA ALA A 170 -1.25 -16.16 -19.58
C ALA A 170 -1.39 -14.98 -18.62
N GLY A 171 -1.99 -15.17 -17.44
CA GLY A 171 -2.25 -14.10 -16.48
C GLY A 171 -0.98 -13.49 -15.87
N ILE A 172 0.00 -14.33 -15.48
CA ILE A 172 1.27 -13.83 -14.93
C ILE A 172 2.07 -13.03 -15.96
N PRO A 173 2.32 -13.52 -17.20
CA PRO A 173 2.96 -12.73 -18.25
C PRO A 173 2.20 -11.44 -18.58
N ALA A 174 0.86 -11.50 -18.69
CA ALA A 174 0.04 -10.32 -18.95
C ALA A 174 0.18 -9.26 -17.84
N MET A 175 0.21 -9.69 -16.58
CA MET A 175 0.41 -8.85 -15.41
C MET A 175 1.80 -8.18 -15.45
N LEU A 176 2.86 -8.92 -15.74
CA LEU A 176 4.22 -8.39 -15.82
C LEU A 176 4.36 -7.42 -17.01
N LEU A 177 3.75 -7.74 -18.15
CA LEU A 177 3.77 -6.88 -19.33
C LEU A 177 3.01 -5.57 -19.08
N LEU A 178 1.85 -5.63 -18.42
CA LEU A 178 1.11 -4.43 -18.07
C LEU A 178 1.87 -3.57 -17.05
N LEU A 179 2.44 -4.19 -16.01
CA LEU A 179 3.28 -3.49 -15.04
C LEU A 179 4.47 -2.80 -15.73
N ALA A 180 5.17 -3.53 -16.61
CA ALA A 180 6.26 -2.96 -17.41
C ALA A 180 5.78 -1.80 -18.30
N GLY A 181 4.60 -1.92 -18.91
CA GLY A 181 3.98 -0.86 -19.70
C GLY A 181 3.67 0.41 -18.89
N VAL A 182 3.07 0.24 -17.71
CA VAL A 182 2.78 1.37 -16.79
C VAL A 182 4.07 2.05 -16.33
N LEU A 183 5.07 1.26 -15.93
CA LEU A 183 6.38 1.79 -15.51
C LEU A 183 7.10 2.50 -16.67
N TYR A 184 7.11 1.88 -17.85
CA TYR A 184 7.70 2.49 -19.04
C TYR A 184 7.04 3.83 -19.40
N LEU A 185 5.70 3.86 -19.42
CA LEU A 185 4.94 5.08 -19.73
C LEU A 185 5.18 6.16 -18.67
N THR A 186 5.26 5.78 -17.39
CA THR A 186 5.56 6.69 -16.29
C THR A 186 6.96 7.28 -16.42
N ILE A 187 7.98 6.45 -16.64
CA ILE A 187 9.37 6.91 -16.74
C ILE A 187 9.57 7.79 -17.98
N ARG A 188 9.15 7.31 -19.15
CA ARG A 188 9.32 8.06 -20.41
C ARG A 188 8.44 9.31 -20.48
N GLY A 189 7.18 9.20 -20.00
CA GLY A 189 6.25 10.31 -19.99
C GLY A 189 6.62 11.41 -19.00
N ALA A 190 7.29 11.06 -17.91
CA ALA A 190 7.71 12.02 -16.89
C ALA A 190 8.97 12.80 -17.25
N ASN A 191 9.86 12.26 -18.09
CA ASN A 191 11.16 12.88 -18.37
C ASN A 191 11.06 14.32 -18.89
N VAL A 192 10.28 14.55 -19.94
CA VAL A 192 10.12 15.88 -20.54
C VAL A 192 9.48 16.89 -19.57
N PRO A 193 8.33 16.57 -18.92
CA PRO A 193 7.75 17.46 -17.93
C PRO A 193 8.66 17.72 -16.72
N SER A 194 9.42 16.71 -16.25
CA SER A 194 10.36 16.87 -15.14
C SER A 194 11.51 17.81 -15.50
N GLU A 195 12.06 17.67 -16.71
CA GLU A 195 13.13 18.54 -17.20
C GLU A 195 12.65 19.98 -17.37
N LEU A 196 11.46 20.17 -17.96
CA LEU A 196 10.85 21.50 -18.12
C LEU A 196 10.60 22.16 -16.76
N LEU A 197 10.00 21.41 -15.83
CA LEU A 197 9.70 21.90 -14.48
C LEU A 197 10.99 22.20 -13.69
N SER A 198 12.01 21.36 -13.84
CA SER A 198 13.32 21.57 -13.24
C SER A 198 13.98 22.85 -13.76
N ARG A 199 14.01 23.05 -15.08
CA ARG A 199 14.55 24.28 -15.67
C ARG A 199 13.80 25.53 -15.19
N TRP A 200 12.48 25.46 -15.10
CA TRP A 200 11.66 26.59 -14.65
C TRP A 200 11.88 26.89 -13.16
N LEU A 201 11.77 25.87 -12.30
CA LEU A 201 11.96 26.06 -10.86
C LEU A 201 13.39 26.46 -10.50
N LEU A 202 14.40 25.80 -11.05
CA LEU A 202 15.79 26.14 -10.77
C LEU A 202 16.19 27.49 -11.40
N GLY A 203 15.54 27.89 -12.52
CA GLY A 203 15.71 29.21 -13.11
C GLY A 203 15.28 30.37 -12.22
N LEU A 204 14.37 30.14 -11.26
CA LEU A 204 13.98 31.13 -10.24
C LEU A 204 15.02 31.33 -9.13
N GLN A 205 16.08 30.51 -9.09
CA GLN A 205 17.11 30.55 -8.04
C GLN A 205 17.88 31.89 -8.07
N GLU A 206 18.32 32.35 -9.24
CA GLU A 206 19.08 33.62 -9.38
C GLU A 206 18.20 34.86 -9.10
N PRO A 207 16.96 34.98 -9.62
CA PRO A 207 16.05 36.04 -9.23
C PRO A 207 15.81 36.13 -7.70
N LEU A 208 15.61 34.96 -7.04
CA LEU A 208 15.44 34.91 -5.58
C LEU A 208 16.69 35.38 -4.84
N ARG A 209 17.87 34.98 -5.30
CA ARG A 209 19.15 35.45 -4.75
C ARG A 209 19.31 36.97 -4.91
N GLY A 210 18.99 37.50 -6.10
CA GLY A 210 18.99 38.92 -6.37
C GLY A 210 18.05 39.73 -5.46
N LEU A 211 16.84 39.20 -5.26
CA LEU A 211 15.87 39.82 -4.33
C LEU A 211 16.40 39.87 -2.89
N LEU A 212 16.97 38.77 -2.39
CA LEU A 212 17.55 38.70 -1.04
C LEU A 212 18.77 39.65 -0.93
N ALA A 213 19.58 39.78 -1.97
CA ALA A 213 20.70 40.72 -2.00
C ALA A 213 20.21 42.18 -1.93
N GLN A 214 19.14 42.54 -2.65
CA GLN A 214 18.52 43.87 -2.58
C GLN A 214 17.94 44.18 -1.21
N LEU A 215 17.45 43.18 -0.48
CA LEU A 215 16.97 43.31 0.89
C LEU A 215 18.11 43.36 1.93
N GLY A 216 19.37 43.37 1.50
CA GLY A 216 20.54 43.42 2.35
C GLY A 216 20.83 42.12 3.13
N ALA A 217 20.29 41.00 2.70
CA ALA A 217 20.53 39.71 3.36
C ALA A 217 22.00 39.29 3.24
N PRO A 218 22.65 38.83 4.32
CA PRO A 218 24.04 38.37 4.29
C PRO A 218 24.20 37.13 3.38
N LEU A 219 25.38 36.95 2.79
CA LEU A 219 25.66 35.85 1.84
C LEU A 219 25.34 34.47 2.38
N TRP A 220 25.61 34.23 3.66
CA TRP A 220 25.28 32.92 4.28
C TRP A 220 23.77 32.67 4.33
N LEU A 221 22.95 33.71 4.54
CA LEU A 221 21.50 33.60 4.57
C LEU A 221 20.94 33.35 3.14
N GLN A 222 21.51 34.05 2.14
CA GLN A 222 21.18 33.82 0.75
C GLN A 222 21.49 32.35 0.35
N GLY A 223 22.68 31.84 0.68
CA GLY A 223 23.06 30.45 0.44
C GLY A 223 22.14 29.46 1.18
N ALA A 224 21.91 29.65 2.47
CA ALA A 224 21.06 28.77 3.26
C ALA A 224 19.63 28.69 2.73
N THR A 225 19.03 29.82 2.36
CA THR A 225 17.64 29.89 1.90
C THR A 225 17.51 29.47 0.43
N VAL A 226 18.39 29.94 -0.47
CA VAL A 226 18.28 29.70 -1.90
C VAL A 226 18.92 28.36 -2.28
N ASP A 227 20.18 28.12 -1.88
CA ASP A 227 20.90 26.91 -2.27
C ASP A 227 20.56 25.70 -1.38
N GLY A 228 20.20 25.96 -0.12
CA GLY A 228 19.75 24.93 0.81
C GLY A 228 18.27 24.60 0.64
N VAL A 229 17.40 25.48 1.15
CA VAL A 229 15.94 25.22 1.25
C VAL A 229 15.28 25.19 -0.11
N TYR A 230 15.39 26.30 -0.88
CA TYR A 230 14.67 26.43 -2.14
C TYR A 230 15.12 25.40 -3.17
N ARG A 231 16.43 25.28 -3.41
CA ARG A 231 16.98 24.34 -4.40
C ARG A 231 16.56 22.89 -4.14
N THR A 232 16.61 22.46 -2.86
CA THR A 232 16.18 21.10 -2.49
C THR A 232 14.67 20.91 -2.69
N ALA A 233 13.85 21.86 -2.28
CA ALA A 233 12.40 21.81 -2.48
C ALA A 233 12.03 21.82 -3.98
N ALA A 234 12.68 22.67 -4.78
CA ALA A 234 12.52 22.77 -6.23
C ALA A 234 12.91 21.46 -6.92
N TRP A 235 14.05 20.86 -6.52
CA TRP A 235 14.51 19.57 -7.03
C TRP A 235 13.50 18.46 -6.76
N VAL A 236 13.09 18.28 -5.50
CA VAL A 236 12.12 17.26 -5.11
C VAL A 236 10.81 17.45 -5.86
N THR A 237 10.33 18.68 -5.99
CA THR A 237 9.10 18.99 -6.74
C THR A 237 9.23 18.62 -8.22
N ALA A 238 10.32 19.01 -8.88
CA ALA A 238 10.53 18.78 -10.29
C ALA A 238 10.64 17.29 -10.64
N VAL A 239 11.27 16.50 -9.77
CA VAL A 239 11.50 15.06 -10.01
C VAL A 239 10.31 14.21 -9.57
N MET A 240 9.57 14.59 -8.51
CA MET A 240 8.47 13.78 -7.99
C MET A 240 7.12 14.04 -8.67
N LEU A 241 6.81 15.31 -8.97
CA LEU A 241 5.46 15.69 -9.45
C LEU A 241 5.07 15.00 -10.76
N PRO A 242 5.87 15.05 -11.86
CA PRO A 242 5.45 14.50 -13.15
C PRO A 242 5.26 12.98 -13.14
N PRO A 243 6.17 12.15 -12.57
CA PRO A 243 5.94 10.71 -12.47
C PRO A 243 4.69 10.35 -11.67
N MET A 244 4.43 11.07 -10.57
CA MET A 244 3.23 10.84 -9.76
C MET A 244 1.96 11.22 -10.50
N ALA A 245 1.99 12.35 -11.24
CA ALA A 245 0.86 12.83 -12.04
C ALA A 245 0.50 11.88 -13.19
N ILE A 246 1.41 11.03 -13.64
CA ILE A 246 1.17 9.99 -14.65
C ILE A 246 0.77 8.67 -13.99
N PHE A 247 1.52 8.23 -12.98
CA PHE A 247 1.34 6.92 -12.36
C PHE A 247 -0.01 6.79 -11.64
N PHE A 248 -0.39 7.78 -10.82
CA PHE A 248 -1.62 7.65 -10.03
C PHE A 248 -2.90 7.59 -10.88
N PRO A 249 -3.10 8.43 -11.91
CA PRO A 249 -4.23 8.27 -12.81
C PRO A 249 -4.25 6.93 -13.52
N LEU A 250 -3.10 6.46 -14.07
CA LEU A 250 -3.01 5.16 -14.73
C LEU A 250 -3.40 4.02 -13.77
N PHE A 251 -2.86 4.05 -12.55
CA PHE A 251 -3.17 3.05 -11.55
C PHE A 251 -4.65 3.06 -11.15
N THR A 252 -5.23 4.25 -10.94
CA THR A 252 -6.65 4.38 -10.58
C THR A 252 -7.56 3.95 -11.74
N LEU A 253 -7.17 4.21 -13.00
CA LEU A 253 -7.89 3.71 -14.17
C LEU A 253 -7.91 2.17 -14.22
N LEU A 254 -6.79 1.52 -13.90
CA LEU A 254 -6.70 0.05 -13.80
C LEU A 254 -7.52 -0.50 -12.63
N GLU A 255 -7.58 0.22 -11.53
CA GLU A 255 -8.41 -0.09 -10.36
C GLU A 255 -9.89 -0.02 -10.73
N ASP A 256 -10.34 1.10 -11.30
CA ASP A 256 -11.73 1.32 -11.73
C ASP A 256 -12.18 0.33 -12.83
N ALA A 257 -11.26 -0.02 -13.74
CA ALA A 257 -11.51 -1.04 -14.76
C ALA A 257 -11.70 -2.45 -14.19
N GLY A 258 -11.39 -2.67 -12.90
CA GLY A 258 -11.49 -3.97 -12.24
C GLY A 258 -10.31 -4.90 -12.53
N TYR A 259 -9.22 -4.40 -13.09
CA TYR A 259 -8.04 -5.23 -13.39
C TYR A 259 -7.26 -5.62 -12.13
N LEU A 260 -7.12 -4.70 -11.17
CA LEU A 260 -6.32 -4.94 -9.96
C LEU A 260 -6.80 -6.12 -9.11
N PRO A 261 -8.11 -6.38 -8.93
CA PRO A 261 -8.57 -7.60 -8.26
C PRO A 261 -8.08 -8.90 -8.94
N ARG A 262 -7.90 -8.90 -10.27
CA ARG A 262 -7.36 -10.07 -11.01
C ARG A 262 -5.86 -10.28 -10.73
N VAL A 263 -5.12 -9.18 -10.57
CA VAL A 263 -3.73 -9.24 -10.10
C VAL A 263 -3.66 -9.84 -8.69
N ALA A 264 -4.51 -9.38 -7.78
CA ALA A 264 -4.60 -9.92 -6.42
C ALA A 264 -4.94 -11.42 -6.43
N PHE A 265 -5.87 -11.85 -7.27
CA PHE A 265 -6.22 -13.26 -7.42
C PHE A 265 -5.03 -14.12 -7.88
N ASN A 266 -4.28 -13.67 -8.88
CA ASN A 266 -3.12 -14.42 -9.38
C ASN A 266 -2.00 -14.55 -8.34
N LEU A 267 -1.80 -13.54 -7.51
CA LEU A 267 -0.74 -13.49 -6.51
C LEU A 267 -1.17 -14.02 -5.13
N ASP A 268 -2.47 -14.22 -4.89
CA ASP A 268 -3.04 -14.62 -3.61
C ASP A 268 -2.34 -15.86 -3.02
N ARG A 269 -2.09 -16.88 -3.85
CA ARG A 269 -1.40 -18.10 -3.41
C ARG A 269 0.02 -17.83 -2.87
N LEU A 270 0.76 -16.92 -3.53
CA LEU A 270 2.13 -16.58 -3.12
C LEU A 270 2.12 -15.82 -1.80
N PHE A 271 1.20 -14.87 -1.64
CA PHE A 271 1.06 -14.10 -0.40
C PHE A 271 0.56 -14.95 0.75
N ARG A 272 -0.40 -15.84 0.55
CA ARG A 272 -0.85 -16.78 1.59
C ARG A 272 0.28 -17.72 2.03
N ALA A 273 1.10 -18.22 1.12
CA ALA A 273 2.26 -19.03 1.47
C ALA A 273 3.29 -18.26 2.31
N ALA A 274 3.31 -16.93 2.19
CA ALA A 274 4.10 -16.04 3.02
C ALA A 274 3.40 -15.61 4.32
N GLY A 275 2.22 -16.16 4.65
CA GLY A 275 1.43 -15.80 5.84
C GLY A 275 0.80 -14.40 5.77
N ALA A 276 0.57 -13.91 4.57
CA ALA A 276 0.04 -12.58 4.28
C ALA A 276 -1.27 -12.66 3.47
N HIS A 277 -2.02 -11.56 3.41
CA HIS A 277 -3.30 -11.49 2.70
C HIS A 277 -3.09 -11.22 1.21
N GLY A 278 -3.90 -11.85 0.32
CA GLY A 278 -3.81 -11.65 -1.13
C GLY A 278 -3.98 -10.20 -1.59
N ARG A 279 -4.79 -9.40 -0.88
CA ARG A 279 -4.93 -7.95 -1.15
C ARG A 279 -3.63 -7.16 -0.94
N GLN A 280 -2.62 -7.73 -0.26
CA GLN A 280 -1.31 -7.10 -0.13
C GLN A 280 -0.63 -6.90 -1.49
N SER A 281 -0.94 -7.71 -2.49
CA SER A 281 -0.45 -7.50 -3.86
C SER A 281 -0.88 -6.15 -4.45
N LEU A 282 -2.10 -5.69 -4.13
CA LEU A 282 -2.60 -4.38 -4.56
C LEU A 282 -1.83 -3.24 -3.90
N THR A 283 -1.60 -3.34 -2.60
CA THR A 283 -0.84 -2.32 -1.85
C THR A 283 0.62 -2.29 -2.29
N MET A 284 1.20 -3.43 -2.65
CA MET A 284 2.53 -3.54 -3.25
C MET A 284 2.58 -2.84 -4.61
N CYS A 285 1.58 -3.06 -5.48
CA CYS A 285 1.49 -2.37 -6.77
C CYS A 285 1.40 -0.84 -6.60
N MET A 286 0.64 -0.35 -5.62
CA MET A 286 0.63 1.09 -5.25
C MET A 286 2.00 1.55 -4.76
N GLY A 287 2.73 0.70 -4.03
CA GLY A 287 4.08 0.94 -3.50
C GLY A 287 5.12 1.23 -4.58
N PHE A 288 5.02 0.62 -5.77
CA PHE A 288 5.91 0.93 -6.90
C PHE A 288 5.80 2.40 -7.35
N GLY A 289 4.62 3.01 -7.24
CA GLY A 289 4.47 4.45 -7.44
C GLY A 289 4.99 5.25 -6.26
N CYS A 290 4.44 4.98 -5.08
CA CYS A 290 4.80 5.65 -3.83
C CYS A 290 4.53 4.76 -2.62
N ASN A 291 5.53 4.49 -1.81
CA ASN A 291 5.38 3.65 -0.61
C ASN A 291 4.36 4.23 0.39
N ALA A 292 4.27 5.55 0.54
CA ALA A 292 3.28 6.17 1.41
C ALA A 292 1.84 5.87 0.94
N CYS A 293 1.61 5.83 -0.38
CA CYS A 293 0.31 5.43 -0.94
C CYS A 293 0.05 3.94 -0.76
N GLY A 294 1.07 3.09 -0.92
CA GLY A 294 0.98 1.66 -0.64
C GLY A 294 0.60 1.39 0.82
N VAL A 295 1.23 2.08 1.77
CA VAL A 295 0.92 1.99 3.21
C VAL A 295 -0.52 2.44 3.50
N THR A 296 -0.96 3.57 2.94
CA THR A 296 -2.35 4.02 3.09
C THR A 296 -3.34 3.04 2.44
N GLY A 297 -2.96 2.45 1.31
CA GLY A 297 -3.74 1.41 0.61
C GLY A 297 -3.97 0.16 1.45
N CYS A 298 -3.14 -0.13 2.46
CA CYS A 298 -3.31 -1.28 3.35
C CYS A 298 -4.62 -1.25 4.16
N ARG A 299 -5.33 -0.11 4.19
CA ARG A 299 -6.67 -0.01 4.79
C ARG A 299 -7.70 -0.94 4.17
N ILE A 300 -7.48 -1.42 2.93
CA ILE A 300 -8.34 -2.40 2.27
C ILE A 300 -8.26 -3.81 2.90
N ILE A 301 -7.28 -4.05 3.77
CA ILE A 301 -7.09 -5.32 4.47
C ILE A 301 -7.84 -5.24 5.79
N ASP A 302 -8.81 -6.11 5.98
CA ASP A 302 -9.73 -6.07 7.12
C ASP A 302 -9.04 -6.50 8.42
N SER A 303 -8.22 -7.57 8.35
CA SER A 303 -7.48 -8.10 9.50
C SER A 303 -6.40 -7.11 9.98
N PRO A 304 -6.44 -6.62 11.24
CA PRO A 304 -5.45 -5.68 11.78
C PRO A 304 -4.02 -6.26 11.75
N ARG A 305 -3.88 -7.57 11.99
CA ARG A 305 -2.59 -8.28 11.95
C ARG A 305 -2.00 -8.28 10.54
N GLU A 306 -2.79 -8.69 9.56
CA GLU A 306 -2.35 -8.78 8.17
C GLU A 306 -2.13 -7.40 7.55
N ARG A 307 -2.95 -6.42 7.95
CA ARG A 307 -2.73 -5.01 7.61
C ARG A 307 -1.37 -4.53 8.08
N LEU A 308 -0.98 -4.87 9.32
CA LEU A 308 0.31 -4.49 9.87
C LEU A 308 1.46 -5.18 9.13
N VAL A 309 1.35 -6.49 8.82
CA VAL A 309 2.32 -7.20 7.97
C VAL A 309 2.47 -6.49 6.62
N ALA A 310 1.36 -6.12 5.98
CA ALA A 310 1.36 -5.44 4.69
C ALA A 310 2.01 -4.05 4.77
N ILE A 311 1.74 -3.27 5.82
CA ILE A 311 2.36 -1.94 6.06
C ILE A 311 3.88 -2.07 6.18
N LEU A 312 4.36 -3.00 7.00
CA LEU A 312 5.78 -3.16 7.26
C LEU A 312 6.54 -3.73 6.05
N SER A 313 5.96 -4.69 5.37
CA SER A 313 6.59 -5.30 4.18
C SER A 313 6.53 -4.41 2.94
N ASN A 314 5.61 -3.45 2.85
CA ASN A 314 5.55 -2.50 1.74
C ASN A 314 6.81 -1.62 1.65
N CYS A 315 7.58 -1.48 2.74
CA CYS A 315 8.83 -0.74 2.75
C CYS A 315 9.92 -1.36 1.84
N PHE A 316 9.80 -2.63 1.50
CA PHE A 316 10.73 -3.35 0.60
C PHE A 316 10.42 -3.13 -0.88
N VAL A 317 9.26 -2.58 -1.21
CA VAL A 317 8.88 -2.29 -2.59
C VAL A 317 9.62 -1.04 -3.07
N PRO A 318 10.40 -1.10 -4.18
CA PRO A 318 11.08 0.08 -4.69
C PRO A 318 10.06 1.04 -5.31
N CYS A 319 9.98 2.24 -4.76
CA CYS A 319 9.13 3.28 -5.30
C CYS A 319 9.79 3.99 -6.49
N ASN A 320 8.99 4.75 -7.23
CA ASN A 320 9.45 5.48 -8.41
C ASN A 320 10.68 6.39 -8.13
N GLY A 321 10.82 6.93 -6.92
CA GLY A 321 11.97 7.75 -6.53
C GLY A 321 13.30 7.00 -6.44
N ARG A 322 13.28 5.67 -6.35
CA ARG A 322 14.48 4.82 -6.38
C ARG A 322 14.89 4.44 -7.81
N PHE A 323 13.97 4.49 -8.77
CA PHE A 323 14.22 4.01 -10.14
C PHE A 323 15.33 4.77 -10.87
N PRO A 324 15.43 6.13 -10.82
CA PRO A 324 16.51 6.84 -11.49
C PRO A 324 17.90 6.38 -11.04
N THR A 325 18.10 6.23 -9.74
CA THR A 325 19.37 5.74 -9.16
C THR A 325 19.68 4.32 -9.60
N LEU A 326 18.69 3.41 -9.53
CA LEU A 326 18.85 2.01 -9.97
C LEU A 326 19.18 1.91 -11.45
N LEU A 327 18.46 2.66 -12.30
CA LEU A 327 18.70 2.67 -13.74
C LEU A 327 20.07 3.26 -14.10
N ALA A 328 20.50 4.32 -13.41
CA ALA A 328 21.81 4.91 -13.59
C ALA A 328 22.91 3.87 -13.26
N LEU A 329 22.83 3.21 -12.10
CA LEU A 329 23.80 2.19 -11.69
C LEU A 329 23.83 0.99 -12.63
N ILE A 330 22.67 0.47 -13.04
CA ILE A 330 22.59 -0.61 -14.03
C ILE A 330 23.24 -0.18 -15.34
N SER A 331 22.94 1.03 -15.82
CA SER A 331 23.47 1.53 -17.08
C SER A 331 24.97 1.76 -17.09
N LEU A 332 25.55 2.13 -15.94
CA LEU A 332 26.98 2.43 -15.81
C LEU A 332 27.83 1.16 -15.63
N PHE A 333 27.43 0.28 -14.75
CA PHE A 333 28.29 -0.82 -14.29
C PHE A 333 28.00 -2.18 -14.92
N PHE A 334 26.75 -2.40 -15.41
CA PHE A 334 26.34 -3.72 -15.89
C PHE A 334 26.09 -3.79 -17.41
N LEU A 335 26.12 -2.65 -18.11
CA LEU A 335 25.89 -2.61 -19.56
C LEU A 335 27.17 -2.37 -20.38
N GLY A 336 28.35 -2.58 -19.79
CA GLY A 336 29.64 -2.30 -20.41
C GLY A 336 29.79 -2.91 -21.80
N GLY A 337 30.06 -2.06 -22.82
CA GLY A 337 30.38 -2.48 -24.17
C GLY A 337 29.21 -2.80 -25.12
N SER A 338 28.01 -3.07 -24.62
CA SER A 338 26.86 -3.33 -25.48
C SER A 338 26.28 -2.04 -26.10
N ARG A 339 26.03 -2.04 -27.43
CA ARG A 339 25.46 -0.89 -28.16
C ARG A 339 24.13 -1.27 -28.83
N GLY A 340 23.26 -0.28 -29.08
CA GLY A 340 22.00 -0.46 -29.79
C GLY A 340 20.90 -1.14 -29.00
N ALA A 341 20.01 -1.88 -29.69
CA ALA A 341 18.82 -2.52 -29.10
C ALA A 341 19.15 -3.56 -28.02
N GLY A 342 20.29 -4.26 -28.15
CA GLY A 342 20.74 -5.24 -27.14
C GLY A 342 21.02 -4.60 -25.78
N ARG A 343 21.56 -3.38 -25.74
CA ARG A 343 21.76 -2.63 -24.50
C ARG A 343 20.45 -2.34 -23.78
N THR A 344 19.43 -1.91 -24.51
CA THR A 344 18.12 -1.60 -23.95
C THR A 344 17.43 -2.85 -23.39
N LEU A 345 17.50 -3.97 -24.11
CA LEU A 345 16.93 -5.24 -23.65
C LEU A 345 17.63 -5.75 -22.40
N LEU A 346 18.98 -5.68 -22.34
CA LEU A 346 19.75 -6.11 -21.17
C LEU A 346 19.45 -5.21 -19.96
N ALA A 347 19.38 -3.87 -20.16
CA ALA A 347 19.01 -2.93 -19.11
C ALA A 347 17.61 -3.23 -18.55
N THR A 348 16.65 -3.47 -19.41
CA THR A 348 15.27 -3.80 -19.04
C THR A 348 15.21 -5.13 -18.29
N GLY A 349 15.95 -6.14 -18.76
CA GLY A 349 16.02 -7.46 -18.11
C GLY A 349 16.63 -7.38 -16.72
N LEU A 350 17.75 -6.67 -16.56
CA LEU A 350 18.39 -6.45 -15.26
C LEU A 350 17.50 -5.64 -14.31
N PHE A 351 16.85 -4.62 -14.80
CA PHE A 351 15.90 -3.84 -13.99
C PHE A 351 14.71 -4.69 -13.54
N LEU A 352 14.16 -5.53 -14.44
CA LEU A 352 13.11 -6.47 -14.08
C LEU A 352 13.57 -7.47 -13.01
N LEU A 353 14.80 -7.98 -13.13
CA LEU A 353 15.39 -8.87 -12.14
C LEU A 353 15.49 -8.20 -10.76
N VAL A 354 15.91 -6.95 -10.72
CA VAL A 354 15.96 -6.14 -9.49
C VAL A 354 14.55 -5.97 -8.87
N ILE A 355 13.53 -5.74 -9.69
CA ILE A 355 12.13 -5.67 -9.23
C ILE A 355 11.67 -7.02 -8.68
N LEU A 356 11.91 -8.12 -9.39
CA LEU A 356 11.56 -9.46 -8.93
C LEU A 356 12.25 -9.83 -7.62
N PHE A 357 13.52 -9.47 -7.47
CA PHE A 357 14.25 -9.62 -6.22
C PHE A 357 13.58 -8.86 -5.08
N SER A 358 13.16 -7.63 -5.30
CA SER A 358 12.43 -6.82 -4.33
C SER A 358 11.08 -7.46 -3.93
N VAL A 359 10.34 -8.02 -4.88
CA VAL A 359 9.10 -8.77 -4.61
C VAL A 359 9.39 -9.99 -3.74
N ALA A 360 10.45 -10.75 -4.06
CA ALA A 360 10.87 -11.91 -3.25
C ALA A 360 11.24 -11.49 -1.82
N MET A 361 11.94 -10.38 -1.65
CA MET A 361 12.27 -9.82 -0.33
C MET A 361 11.03 -9.33 0.43
N THR A 362 10.04 -8.78 -0.25
CA THR A 362 8.74 -8.41 0.35
C THR A 362 8.02 -9.65 0.90
N LEU A 363 7.98 -10.74 0.12
CA LEU A 363 7.39 -12.01 0.56
C LEU A 363 8.19 -12.63 1.72
N LEU A 364 9.51 -12.58 1.67
CA LEU A 364 10.38 -13.06 2.75
C LEU A 364 10.15 -12.26 4.05
N ALA A 365 10.09 -10.94 3.96
CA ALA A 365 9.79 -10.08 5.10
C ALA A 365 8.38 -10.35 5.67
N SER A 366 7.38 -10.54 4.80
CA SER A 366 6.01 -10.93 5.22
C SER A 366 6.04 -12.26 5.96
N ARG A 367 6.75 -13.26 5.44
CA ARG A 367 6.89 -14.57 6.08
C ARG A 367 7.62 -14.47 7.42
N LEU A 368 8.71 -13.71 7.47
CA LEU A 368 9.48 -13.50 8.70
C LEU A 368 8.60 -12.84 9.78
N LEU A 369 7.88 -11.78 9.44
CA LEU A 369 6.98 -11.10 10.36
C LEU A 369 5.85 -12.02 10.85
N SER A 370 5.23 -12.78 9.94
CA SER A 370 4.12 -13.69 10.26
C SER A 370 4.55 -14.88 11.11
N SER A 371 5.79 -15.36 10.96
CA SER A 371 6.31 -16.50 11.72
C SER A 371 6.90 -16.12 13.08
N THR A 372 7.32 -14.85 13.25
CA THR A 372 8.03 -14.40 14.46
C THR A 372 7.16 -13.53 15.37
N VAL A 373 6.96 -12.27 14.97
CA VAL A 373 6.37 -11.23 15.83
C VAL A 373 4.85 -11.17 15.70
N LEU A 374 4.31 -11.38 14.49
CA LEU A 374 2.90 -11.28 14.16
C LEU A 374 2.30 -12.67 13.87
N ARG A 375 2.49 -13.62 14.79
CA ARG A 375 1.96 -14.98 14.67
C ARG A 375 0.43 -14.98 14.65
N GLY A 376 -0.16 -15.91 13.90
CA GLY A 376 -1.60 -16.13 13.83
C GLY A 376 -1.97 -16.78 12.50
N GLU A 377 -3.18 -17.33 12.43
CA GLU A 377 -3.69 -17.92 11.20
C GLU A 377 -4.08 -16.82 10.19
N PRO A 378 -3.83 -17.05 8.88
CA PRO A 378 -4.29 -16.14 7.85
C PRO A 378 -5.82 -16.14 7.80
N SER A 379 -6.42 -14.96 7.62
CA SER A 379 -7.86 -14.83 7.50
C SER A 379 -8.38 -15.59 6.27
N ALA A 380 -9.46 -16.36 6.46
CA ALA A 380 -10.16 -17.03 5.37
C ALA A 380 -10.97 -15.98 4.60
N PHE A 381 -10.43 -15.46 3.52
CA PHE A 381 -11.13 -14.51 2.66
C PHE A 381 -11.35 -15.09 1.27
N SER A 382 -12.60 -15.07 0.79
CA SER A 382 -12.92 -15.33 -0.61
C SER A 382 -12.78 -14.03 -1.40
N LEU A 383 -11.87 -14.00 -2.37
CA LEU A 383 -11.71 -12.85 -3.25
C LEU A 383 -12.81 -12.85 -4.31
N GLU A 384 -13.83 -12.02 -4.12
CA GLU A 384 -14.83 -11.78 -5.17
C GLU A 384 -14.23 -10.90 -6.27
N LEU A 385 -14.37 -11.34 -7.52
CA LEU A 385 -13.93 -10.58 -8.68
C LEU A 385 -15.07 -9.64 -9.13
N PRO A 386 -14.93 -8.31 -8.93
CA PRO A 386 -15.94 -7.36 -9.37
C PRO A 386 -16.08 -7.37 -10.90
N PRO A 387 -17.26 -7.07 -11.44
CA PRO A 387 -17.44 -6.98 -12.90
C PRO A 387 -16.59 -5.85 -13.49
N TYR A 388 -16.17 -6.00 -14.75
CA TYR A 388 -15.48 -4.93 -15.45
C TYR A 388 -16.39 -3.70 -15.62
N ARG A 389 -15.82 -2.52 -15.33
CA ARG A 389 -16.53 -1.26 -15.47
C ARG A 389 -15.77 -0.33 -16.41
N MET A 390 -16.47 0.48 -17.16
CA MET A 390 -15.86 1.58 -17.92
C MET A 390 -15.39 2.65 -16.93
N PRO A 391 -14.07 2.96 -16.86
CA PRO A 391 -13.56 3.96 -15.92
C PRO A 391 -14.06 5.36 -16.32
N GLN A 392 -14.39 6.18 -15.32
CA GLN A 392 -14.79 7.57 -15.53
C GLN A 392 -13.55 8.46 -15.64
N ILE A 393 -12.90 8.49 -16.82
CA ILE A 393 -11.59 9.08 -17.06
C ILE A 393 -11.45 10.49 -16.49
N GLY A 394 -12.39 11.40 -16.77
CA GLY A 394 -12.31 12.79 -16.30
C GLY A 394 -12.31 12.92 -14.76
N ARG A 395 -13.21 12.21 -14.08
CA ARG A 395 -13.30 12.21 -12.61
C ARG A 395 -12.06 11.58 -11.98
N VAL A 396 -11.59 10.47 -12.54
CA VAL A 396 -10.39 9.77 -12.08
C VAL A 396 -9.16 10.67 -12.19
N LEU A 397 -8.99 11.35 -13.35
CA LEU A 397 -7.86 12.23 -13.59
C LEU A 397 -7.79 13.37 -12.59
N VAL A 398 -8.90 14.11 -12.43
CA VAL A 398 -8.97 15.25 -11.50
C VAL A 398 -8.74 14.81 -10.06
N ARG A 399 -9.41 13.74 -9.61
CA ARG A 399 -9.30 13.26 -8.23
C ARG A 399 -7.93 12.70 -7.91
N SER A 400 -7.31 11.95 -8.83
CA SER A 400 -5.96 11.41 -8.63
C SER A 400 -4.91 12.52 -8.60
N LEU A 401 -5.05 13.54 -9.44
CA LEU A 401 -4.11 14.65 -9.49
C LEU A 401 -4.20 15.53 -8.24
N LEU A 402 -5.42 15.94 -7.84
CA LEU A 402 -5.61 16.85 -6.72
C LEU A 402 -5.45 16.14 -5.36
N ASP A 403 -6.17 15.05 -5.13
CA ASP A 403 -6.26 14.43 -3.80
C ASP A 403 -5.01 13.59 -3.47
N ARG A 404 -4.40 12.94 -4.47
CA ARG A 404 -3.24 12.07 -4.24
C ARG A 404 -1.92 12.78 -4.53
N THR A 405 -1.75 13.37 -5.72
CA THR A 405 -0.46 13.92 -6.14
C THR A 405 -0.08 15.17 -5.37
N LEU A 406 -0.95 16.18 -5.29
CA LEU A 406 -0.63 17.43 -4.59
C LEU A 406 -0.49 17.25 -3.09
N PHE A 407 -1.31 16.38 -2.49
CA PHE A 407 -1.22 16.10 -1.06
C PHE A 407 0.11 15.43 -0.67
N VAL A 408 0.56 14.44 -1.46
CA VAL A 408 1.83 13.75 -1.23
C VAL A 408 3.01 14.71 -1.48
N LEU A 409 2.93 15.51 -2.54
CA LEU A 409 3.95 16.52 -2.86
C LEU A 409 4.10 17.55 -1.74
N GLY A 410 2.99 18.11 -1.23
CA GLY A 410 3.04 19.08 -0.14
C GLY A 410 3.75 18.52 1.10
N ARG A 411 3.51 17.25 1.43
CA ARG A 411 4.21 16.56 2.52
C ARG A 411 5.69 16.29 2.23
N ALA A 412 6.04 16.00 0.99
CA ALA A 412 7.42 15.80 0.60
C ALA A 412 8.22 17.09 0.70
N VAL A 413 7.67 18.21 0.23
CA VAL A 413 8.31 19.53 0.29
C VAL A 413 8.49 20.00 1.74
N THR A 414 7.50 19.80 2.62
CA THR A 414 7.61 20.18 4.04
C THR A 414 8.72 19.43 4.78
N VAL A 415 9.06 18.21 4.35
CA VAL A 415 10.18 17.45 4.93
C VAL A 415 11.50 17.77 4.22
N ALA A 416 11.47 18.01 2.90
CA ALA A 416 12.65 18.28 2.10
C ALA A 416 13.26 19.65 2.38
N ALA A 417 12.44 20.69 2.64
CA ALA A 417 12.91 22.05 2.88
C ALA A 417 13.86 22.17 4.10
N PRO A 418 13.51 21.71 5.32
CA PRO A 418 14.44 21.76 6.46
C PRO A 418 15.67 20.85 6.28
N MET A 419 15.52 19.72 5.59
CA MET A 419 16.67 18.86 5.30
C MET A 419 17.61 19.50 4.27
N GLY A 420 17.08 20.25 3.31
CA GLY A 420 17.90 21.03 2.38
C GLY A 420 18.77 22.05 3.10
N LEU A 421 18.21 22.70 4.14
CA LEU A 421 18.98 23.57 5.02
C LEU A 421 20.09 22.80 5.74
N LEU A 422 19.77 21.66 6.32
CA LEU A 422 20.75 20.80 7.01
C LEU A 422 21.88 20.36 6.08
N ILE A 423 21.53 19.89 4.86
CA ILE A 423 22.50 19.47 3.85
C ILE A 423 23.42 20.63 3.49
N TRP A 424 22.86 21.83 3.27
CA TRP A 424 23.64 23.02 2.97
C TRP A 424 24.59 23.39 4.10
N VAL A 425 24.14 23.37 5.36
CA VAL A 425 24.97 23.64 6.53
C VAL A 425 26.12 22.64 6.63
N LEU A 426 25.85 21.35 6.47
CA LEU A 426 26.89 20.31 6.51
C LEU A 426 27.92 20.46 5.41
N ALA A 427 27.50 20.93 4.21
CA ALA A 427 28.40 21.10 3.07
C ALA A 427 29.24 22.37 3.15
N ASN A 428 28.73 23.45 3.74
CA ASN A 428 29.37 24.76 3.72
C ASN A 428 30.08 25.11 5.04
N VAL A 429 29.65 24.55 6.17
CA VAL A 429 30.35 24.72 7.45
C VAL A 429 31.60 23.86 7.47
N ARG A 430 32.73 24.46 7.79
CA ARG A 430 34.04 23.77 7.87
C ARG A 430 34.51 23.68 9.32
N ALA A 431 34.93 22.51 9.70
CA ALA A 431 35.61 22.26 10.98
C ALA A 431 37.04 21.78 10.68
N GLY A 432 38.06 22.54 11.18
CA GLY A 432 39.45 22.23 10.86
C GLY A 432 39.82 22.34 9.37
N GLY A 433 39.11 23.22 8.61
CA GLY A 433 39.35 23.38 7.17
C GLY A 433 38.62 22.39 6.26
N VAL A 434 38.00 21.34 6.82
CA VAL A 434 37.26 20.30 6.08
C VAL A 434 35.76 20.51 6.26
N PRO A 435 34.92 20.32 5.19
CA PRO A 435 33.47 20.38 5.34
C PRO A 435 32.97 19.34 6.36
N VAL A 436 32.00 19.73 7.20
CA VAL A 436 31.39 18.83 8.19
C VAL A 436 30.77 17.60 7.53
N LEU A 437 30.26 17.74 6.30
CA LEU A 437 29.77 16.65 5.48
C LEU A 437 30.82 15.53 5.29
N THR A 438 32.06 15.92 4.95
CA THR A 438 33.17 14.97 4.75
C THR A 438 33.60 14.30 6.06
N LEU A 439 33.61 15.05 7.17
CA LEU A 439 33.89 14.50 8.50
C LEU A 439 32.83 13.48 8.91
N ALA A 440 31.54 13.80 8.70
CA ALA A 440 30.43 12.88 8.99
C ALA A 440 30.51 11.61 8.13
N ALA A 441 30.88 11.74 6.84
CA ALA A 441 31.12 10.59 5.98
C ALA A 441 32.28 9.73 6.51
N GLY A 442 33.38 10.35 6.98
CA GLY A 442 34.52 9.64 7.58
C GLY A 442 34.13 8.80 8.81
N TRP A 443 33.18 9.25 9.62
CA TRP A 443 32.67 8.45 10.76
C TRP A 443 31.86 7.24 10.34
N LEU A 444 31.17 7.30 9.20
CA LEU A 444 30.40 6.20 8.65
C LEU A 444 31.25 5.24 7.80
N ASP A 445 32.48 5.61 7.44
CA ASP A 445 33.34 4.86 6.54
C ASP A 445 33.67 3.43 7.02
N PRO A 446 33.95 3.17 8.31
CA PRO A 446 34.16 1.80 8.80
C PRO A 446 32.95 0.89 8.55
N LEU A 447 31.73 1.41 8.77
CA LEU A 447 30.51 0.68 8.48
C LEU A 447 30.28 0.52 6.98
N GLY A 448 30.58 1.56 6.20
CA GLY A 448 30.51 1.54 4.74
C GLY A 448 31.38 0.44 4.16
N ARG A 449 32.66 0.38 4.54
CA ARG A 449 33.60 -0.64 4.07
C ARG A 449 33.17 -2.07 4.41
N LEU A 450 32.56 -2.29 5.59
CA LEU A 450 32.00 -3.58 5.95
C LEU A 450 30.89 -4.01 4.97
N MET A 451 30.09 -3.06 4.49
CA MET A 451 29.00 -3.26 3.54
C MET A 451 29.45 -3.23 2.06
N GLY A 452 30.76 -3.05 1.78
CA GLY A 452 31.27 -2.88 0.41
C GLY A 452 30.96 -1.52 -0.23
N LEU A 453 30.72 -0.51 0.62
CA LEU A 453 30.38 0.86 0.29
C LEU A 453 31.41 1.82 0.93
N ASP A 454 31.27 3.11 0.71
CA ASP A 454 31.98 4.15 1.45
C ASP A 454 31.05 4.93 2.39
N GLY A 455 31.64 5.72 3.29
CA GLY A 455 30.90 6.52 4.24
C GLY A 455 30.07 7.62 3.60
N MET A 456 30.47 8.14 2.42
CA MET A 456 29.73 9.15 1.68
C MET A 456 28.43 8.58 1.11
N ILE A 457 28.44 7.34 0.63
CA ILE A 457 27.23 6.63 0.18
C ILE A 457 26.26 6.49 1.35
N LEU A 458 26.70 6.01 2.51
CA LEU A 458 25.85 5.85 3.68
C LEU A 458 25.28 7.19 4.15
N LEU A 459 26.10 8.23 4.18
CA LEU A 459 25.66 9.57 4.55
C LEU A 459 24.63 10.12 3.55
N ALA A 460 24.82 9.87 2.25
CA ALA A 460 23.86 10.28 1.22
C ALA A 460 22.49 9.62 1.42
N PHE A 461 22.43 8.35 1.84
CA PHE A 461 21.17 7.72 2.21
C PHE A 461 20.53 8.34 3.46
N VAL A 462 21.31 8.62 4.49
CA VAL A 462 20.83 9.27 5.73
C VAL A 462 20.25 10.64 5.42
N LEU A 463 20.97 11.47 4.68
CA LEU A 463 20.51 12.80 4.27
C LEU A 463 19.41 12.76 3.20
N GLY A 464 19.33 11.68 2.43
CA GLY A 464 18.27 11.39 1.46
C GLY A 464 16.96 10.92 2.09
N PHE A 465 16.87 10.83 3.42
CA PHE A 465 15.66 10.42 4.15
C PHE A 465 14.38 11.17 3.76
N PRO A 466 14.38 12.49 3.48
CA PRO A 466 13.18 13.20 3.03
C PRO A 466 12.61 12.63 1.73
N ALA A 467 13.48 12.37 0.77
CA ALA A 467 13.12 11.95 -0.59
C ALA A 467 14.27 11.13 -1.20
N ASN A 468 13.97 9.92 -1.64
CA ASN A 468 14.98 8.99 -2.18
C ASN A 468 15.66 9.51 -3.45
N GLU A 469 15.03 10.45 -4.16
CA GLU A 469 15.49 11.07 -5.39
C GLU A 469 16.73 11.95 -5.19
N ILE A 470 16.95 12.47 -3.96
CA ILE A 470 18.09 13.35 -3.68
C ILE A 470 19.35 12.59 -3.25
N VAL A 471 19.29 11.28 -3.07
CA VAL A 471 20.46 10.46 -2.67
C VAL A 471 21.60 10.62 -3.67
N LEU A 472 21.33 10.47 -4.96
CA LEU A 472 22.37 10.61 -6.00
C LEU A 472 22.92 12.04 -6.09
N PRO A 473 22.11 13.12 -6.11
CA PRO A 473 22.59 14.51 -6.02
C PRO A 473 23.43 14.80 -4.78
N ILE A 474 23.09 14.26 -3.60
CA ILE A 474 23.88 14.43 -2.37
C ILE A 474 25.23 13.73 -2.50
N LEU A 475 25.23 12.51 -3.04
CA LEU A 475 26.45 11.74 -3.29
C LEU A 475 27.40 12.50 -4.22
N LEU A 476 26.88 13.02 -5.34
CA LEU A 476 27.65 13.84 -6.28
C LEU A 476 28.19 15.13 -5.61
N MET A 477 27.35 15.81 -4.84
CA MET A 477 27.75 16.99 -4.07
C MET A 477 28.92 16.68 -3.14
N GLY A 478 28.88 15.53 -2.46
CA GLY A 478 29.92 15.10 -1.55
C GLY A 478 31.24 14.77 -2.26
N TYR A 479 31.19 14.01 -3.36
CA TYR A 479 32.37 13.65 -4.14
C TYR A 479 33.00 14.84 -4.87
N LEU A 480 32.20 15.75 -5.40
CA LEU A 480 32.65 16.96 -6.07
C LEU A 480 32.96 18.10 -5.10
N GLN A 481 32.72 17.92 -3.80
CA GLN A 481 32.83 18.95 -2.75
C GLN A 481 32.07 20.24 -3.11
N ALA A 482 30.91 20.08 -3.79
CA ALA A 482 30.05 21.18 -4.17
C ALA A 482 29.28 21.68 -2.95
N GLY A 483 29.08 23.00 -2.83
CA GLY A 483 28.36 23.62 -1.71
C GLY A 483 26.84 23.46 -1.78
N SER A 484 26.29 22.81 -2.82
CA SER A 484 24.85 22.61 -3.02
C SER A 484 24.59 21.36 -3.83
N LEU A 485 23.33 20.87 -3.85
CA LEU A 485 22.92 19.69 -4.63
C LEU A 485 23.36 19.82 -6.10
N THR A 486 23.99 18.77 -6.61
CA THR A 486 24.59 18.77 -7.95
C THR A 486 24.10 17.58 -8.77
N ALA A 487 23.97 17.76 -10.08
CA ALA A 487 23.73 16.71 -11.06
C ALA A 487 24.79 16.72 -12.13
N CYS A 488 25.12 15.55 -12.67
CA CYS A 488 25.95 15.43 -13.85
C CYS A 488 25.13 15.65 -15.13
N ALA A 489 25.75 16.23 -16.15
CA ALA A 489 25.10 16.49 -17.43
C ALA A 489 24.80 15.20 -18.23
N GLY A 490 25.50 14.10 -17.91
CA GLY A 490 25.29 12.83 -18.60
C GLY A 490 25.93 11.64 -17.89
N LEU A 491 25.61 10.43 -18.40
CA LEU A 491 26.11 9.18 -17.85
C LEU A 491 27.64 9.05 -17.89
N GLY A 492 28.32 9.65 -18.88
CA GLY A 492 29.78 9.61 -18.99
C GLY A 492 30.48 10.38 -17.87
N GLU A 493 30.00 11.59 -17.56
CA GLU A 493 30.50 12.39 -16.44
C GLU A 493 30.26 11.68 -15.12
N LEU A 494 29.08 11.11 -14.93
CA LEU A 494 28.72 10.33 -13.75
C LEU A 494 29.66 9.11 -13.56
N GLN A 495 29.98 8.41 -14.67
CA GLN A 495 30.92 7.30 -14.66
C GLN A 495 32.31 7.75 -14.22
N THR A 496 32.79 8.88 -14.75
CA THR A 496 34.10 9.44 -14.39
C THR A 496 34.16 9.76 -12.89
N VAL A 497 33.15 10.44 -12.35
CA VAL A 497 33.08 10.76 -10.92
C VAL A 497 33.13 9.49 -10.06
N PHE A 498 32.36 8.48 -10.41
CA PHE A 498 32.36 7.22 -9.65
C PHE A 498 33.68 6.46 -9.74
N THR A 499 34.26 6.37 -10.93
CA THR A 499 35.53 5.68 -11.14
C THR A 499 36.68 6.34 -10.38
N VAL A 500 36.76 7.70 -10.42
CA VAL A 500 37.76 8.48 -9.67
C VAL A 500 37.62 8.27 -8.15
N ASN A 501 36.40 8.08 -7.66
CA ASN A 501 36.13 7.80 -6.23
C ASN A 501 36.21 6.29 -5.89
N GLY A 502 36.84 5.48 -6.74
CA GLY A 502 37.15 4.07 -6.44
C GLY A 502 35.95 3.11 -6.52
N TRP A 503 34.89 3.45 -7.22
CA TRP A 503 33.75 2.56 -7.40
C TRP A 503 34.11 1.36 -8.29
N THR A 504 33.74 0.21 -7.82
CA THR A 504 33.89 -1.07 -8.52
C THR A 504 32.52 -1.69 -8.80
N ALA A 505 32.49 -2.79 -9.57
CA ALA A 505 31.26 -3.57 -9.75
C ALA A 505 30.69 -4.06 -8.42
N ARG A 506 31.55 -4.38 -7.44
CA ARG A 506 31.17 -4.76 -6.07
C ARG A 506 30.43 -3.62 -5.36
N THR A 507 30.98 -2.41 -5.40
CA THR A 507 30.34 -1.22 -4.82
C THR A 507 28.98 -0.95 -5.48
N ALA A 508 28.89 -1.11 -6.81
CA ALA A 508 27.65 -0.94 -7.54
C ALA A 508 26.56 -1.97 -7.14
N VAL A 509 26.92 -3.24 -6.97
CA VAL A 509 25.99 -4.28 -6.48
C VAL A 509 25.51 -3.95 -5.07
N CYS A 510 26.43 -3.63 -4.14
CA CYS A 510 26.08 -3.28 -2.77
C CYS A 510 25.19 -2.02 -2.72
N MET A 511 25.48 -1.01 -3.57
CA MET A 511 24.65 0.19 -3.68
C MET A 511 23.23 -0.11 -4.21
N VAL A 512 23.09 -1.01 -5.20
CA VAL A 512 21.77 -1.47 -5.70
C VAL A 512 21.01 -2.18 -4.57
N LEU A 513 21.66 -3.08 -3.84
CA LEU A 513 21.03 -3.79 -2.71
C LEU A 513 20.61 -2.82 -1.60
N LEU A 514 21.47 -1.89 -1.22
CA LEU A 514 21.11 -0.87 -0.23
C LEU A 514 20.00 0.04 -0.74
N CYS A 515 20.04 0.47 -1.99
CA CYS A 515 18.98 1.29 -2.59
C CYS A 515 17.61 0.59 -2.56
N LEU A 516 17.56 -0.73 -2.70
CA LEU A 516 16.33 -1.52 -2.58
C LEU A 516 15.86 -1.67 -1.14
N MET A 517 16.79 -1.87 -0.20
CA MET A 517 16.51 -2.35 1.16
C MET A 517 16.77 -1.31 2.25
N HIS A 518 17.11 -0.06 1.92
CA HIS A 518 17.27 0.96 2.96
C HIS A 518 15.90 1.38 3.53
N PHE A 519 15.92 2.12 4.62
CA PHE A 519 14.72 2.64 5.25
C PHE A 519 13.82 3.45 4.30
N PRO A 520 12.50 3.45 4.50
CA PRO A 520 11.58 4.24 3.67
C PRO A 520 11.75 5.74 3.90
N CYS A 521 11.37 6.55 2.91
CA CYS A 521 11.46 8.01 3.00
C CYS A 521 10.60 8.58 4.13
N GLY A 522 10.91 9.80 4.59
CA GLY A 522 10.25 10.48 5.70
C GLY A 522 8.73 10.55 5.57
N THR A 523 8.21 10.79 4.35
CA THR A 523 6.77 10.77 4.07
C THR A 523 6.15 9.41 4.37
N THR A 524 6.83 8.32 4.01
CA THR A 524 6.35 6.95 4.28
C THR A 524 6.39 6.64 5.78
N VAL A 525 7.46 7.01 6.48
CA VAL A 525 7.58 6.83 7.94
C VAL A 525 6.47 7.57 8.69
N LEU A 526 6.18 8.81 8.32
CA LEU A 526 5.07 9.59 8.88
C LEU A 526 3.71 8.93 8.58
N THR A 527 3.57 8.29 7.42
CA THR A 527 2.35 7.57 7.06
C THR A 527 2.21 6.29 7.89
N ILE A 528 3.27 5.49 8.05
CA ILE A 528 3.28 4.32 8.94
C ILE A 528 2.87 4.73 10.35
N ARG A 529 3.42 5.84 10.88
CA ARG A 529 3.05 6.36 12.20
C ARG A 529 1.57 6.68 12.32
N ARG A 530 0.97 7.27 11.28
CA ARG A 530 -0.47 7.59 11.26
C ARG A 530 -1.35 6.36 11.15
N GLU A 531 -0.98 5.39 10.29
CA GLU A 531 -1.77 4.17 10.06
C GLU A 531 -1.69 3.18 11.23
N THR A 532 -0.55 3.11 11.91
CA THR A 532 -0.36 2.17 13.03
C THR A 532 -0.65 2.79 14.40
N GLY A 533 -0.63 4.12 14.53
CA GLY A 533 -0.75 4.81 15.82
C GLY A 533 0.41 4.54 16.79
N SER A 534 1.43 3.77 16.41
CA SER A 534 2.47 3.23 17.29
C SER A 534 3.88 3.62 16.85
N LEU A 535 4.68 4.16 17.79
CA LEU A 535 6.11 4.41 17.56
C LEU A 535 6.90 3.12 17.37
N ARG A 536 6.53 2.04 18.09
CA ARG A 536 7.21 0.74 18.00
C ARG A 536 7.13 0.18 16.57
N TRP A 537 5.94 0.16 16.00
CA TRP A 537 5.76 -0.33 14.63
C TRP A 537 6.37 0.59 13.58
N THR A 538 6.40 1.88 13.84
CA THR A 538 7.11 2.85 12.99
C THR A 538 8.61 2.58 12.99
N ALA A 539 9.20 2.32 14.18
CA ALA A 539 10.60 1.96 14.30
C ALA A 539 10.93 0.62 13.61
N VAL A 540 10.04 -0.38 13.75
CA VAL A 540 10.20 -1.66 13.02
C VAL A 540 10.16 -1.43 11.51
N GLY A 541 9.20 -0.64 10.99
CA GLY A 541 9.12 -0.30 9.57
C GLY A 541 10.33 0.47 9.02
N PHE A 542 11.07 1.17 9.89
CA PHE A 542 12.32 1.86 9.55
C PHE A 542 13.52 0.90 9.62
N LEU A 543 13.68 0.17 10.73
CA LEU A 543 14.88 -0.63 11.03
C LEU A 543 14.90 -1.98 10.30
N LEU A 544 13.75 -2.59 10.04
CA LEU A 544 13.68 -3.91 9.41
C LEU A 544 14.27 -3.90 7.98
N PRO A 545 13.87 -2.99 7.06
CA PRO A 545 14.49 -2.93 5.75
C PRO A 545 15.98 -2.60 5.82
N LEU A 546 16.37 -1.65 6.67
CA LEU A 546 17.76 -1.26 6.85
C LEU A 546 18.62 -2.43 7.32
N GLY A 547 18.16 -3.18 8.34
CA GLY A 547 18.87 -4.34 8.87
C GLY A 547 19.04 -5.46 7.83
N MET A 548 17.95 -5.78 7.10
CA MET A 548 18.00 -6.77 6.02
C MET A 548 18.93 -6.31 4.88
N GLY A 549 18.89 -5.01 4.53
CA GLY A 549 19.76 -4.42 3.52
C GLY A 549 21.23 -4.47 3.92
N ALA A 550 21.56 -4.12 5.17
CA ALA A 550 22.92 -4.19 5.69
C ALA A 550 23.46 -5.63 5.66
N VAL A 551 22.67 -6.61 6.11
CA VAL A 551 23.06 -8.02 6.06
C VAL A 551 23.32 -8.49 4.63
N LEU A 552 22.45 -8.12 3.69
CA LEU A 552 22.62 -8.47 2.27
C LEU A 552 23.86 -7.82 1.66
N CYS A 553 24.12 -6.55 1.99
CA CYS A 553 25.33 -5.86 1.51
C CYS A 553 26.60 -6.50 2.07
N ILE A 554 26.65 -6.84 3.36
CA ILE A 554 27.79 -7.52 3.98
C ILE A 554 28.01 -8.89 3.33
N LEU A 555 26.94 -9.65 3.13
CA LEU A 555 27.01 -10.95 2.48
C LEU A 555 27.51 -10.84 1.03
N ALA A 556 26.96 -9.90 0.26
CA ALA A 556 27.39 -9.65 -1.12
C ALA A 556 28.87 -9.19 -1.18
N ASN A 557 29.27 -8.29 -0.27
CA ASN A 557 30.63 -7.82 -0.15
C ASN A 557 31.59 -8.96 0.13
N PHE A 558 31.24 -9.85 1.06
CA PHE A 558 32.03 -11.03 1.42
C PHE A 558 32.14 -12.02 0.26
N LEU A 559 31.02 -12.39 -0.36
CA LEU A 559 31.00 -13.33 -1.49
C LEU A 559 31.81 -12.83 -2.70
N MET A 560 31.64 -11.55 -3.05
CA MET A 560 32.38 -10.94 -4.16
C MET A 560 33.86 -10.69 -3.79
N GLY A 561 34.19 -10.59 -2.52
CA GLY A 561 35.58 -10.56 -2.05
C GLY A 561 36.31 -11.91 -2.14
N LEU A 562 35.58 -13.04 -2.15
CA LEU A 562 36.16 -14.38 -2.34
C LEU A 562 36.42 -14.72 -3.82
N THR A 563 35.73 -14.04 -4.74
CA THR A 563 35.78 -14.30 -6.19
C THR A 563 36.71 -13.32 -6.94
N GLY A 564 37.17 -12.28 -6.34
CA GLY A 564 38.09 -11.26 -6.85
C GLY A 564 39.34 -11.20 -5.99
#